data_bedb11cf690d9559c4b583d38df1515d
#
_entry.id   bedb11cf690d9559c4b583d38df1515d
#
_cell.length_a   1.000
_cell.length_b   1.000
_cell.length_c   1.000
_cell.angle_alpha   90.00
_cell.angle_beta   90.00
_cell.angle_gamma   90.00
#
_symmetry.space_group_name_H-M   'P 1'
#
loop_
_entity.id
_entity.type
_entity.pdbx_description
1 polymer ?
#
loop_
_entity_poly.entity_id
_entity_poly.type
_entity_poly.pdbx_seq_one_letter_code
_entity_poly.pdbx_strand_id
1 'polypeptide(L)'
;MDLLFLESIVTDPGFCELVLEETDYAHKPFRVLDAQLSRTEIDLGESDLTVILEIEGKRVGLLIEDKIDAIAMPDQYERYLKRGKVGIEKGDWDEFTVYIFCPQKYYCANSEAKKYMRFRSYETFKEYFDKKGDILSHVRSQQLAQAITKAKKPPQVNVDQNANAFFRQYLQFQKEYYPSLDMRTSATSSGWWPHYVTRLGDTYIYHQTQEGSVILIFPNAKAHMDTLQNIASWLRENGLPGVLAKKAGKSIALSIAVPKLKVTEPFEHTSKSDLKACLDAVQALTDFANTVAAAHRICAIKKEKNK
;
A
#
# COMPACT_ATOMS: atom_id res chain seq x y z
N MET A 1 -9.04 5.80 -14.41
CA MET A 1 -8.44 6.29 -15.69
C MET A 1 -8.75 5.32 -16.82
N ASP A 2 -9.06 4.08 -16.49
CA ASP A 2 -9.28 2.98 -17.46
C ASP A 2 -10.25 3.34 -18.60
N LEU A 3 -11.43 3.87 -18.26
CA LEU A 3 -12.42 4.26 -19.26
C LEU A 3 -11.90 5.34 -20.22
N LEU A 4 -11.17 6.35 -19.71
CA LEU A 4 -10.57 7.40 -20.55
C LEU A 4 -9.60 6.79 -21.58
N PHE A 5 -8.73 5.88 -21.14
CA PHE A 5 -7.75 5.25 -22.02
C PHE A 5 -8.43 4.31 -23.02
N LEU A 6 -9.38 3.50 -22.56
CA LEU A 6 -10.11 2.59 -23.44
C LEU A 6 -10.84 3.35 -24.55
N GLU A 7 -11.64 4.36 -24.18
CA GLU A 7 -12.34 5.21 -25.15
C GLU A 7 -11.37 5.90 -26.10
N SER A 8 -10.24 6.42 -25.59
CA SER A 8 -9.26 7.10 -26.43
C SER A 8 -8.60 6.17 -27.44
N ILE A 9 -8.26 4.94 -27.05
CA ILE A 9 -7.68 3.94 -27.95
C ILE A 9 -8.69 3.57 -29.06
N VAL A 10 -9.98 3.43 -28.71
CA VAL A 10 -11.02 2.99 -29.64
C VAL A 10 -11.46 4.13 -30.59
N THR A 11 -11.54 5.36 -30.08
CA THR A 11 -12.16 6.47 -30.82
C THR A 11 -11.18 7.43 -31.46
N ASP A 12 -9.90 7.35 -31.12
CA ASP A 12 -8.85 8.27 -31.56
C ASP A 12 -7.66 7.49 -32.13
N PRO A 13 -7.59 7.27 -33.46
CA PRO A 13 -6.48 6.54 -34.08
C PRO A 13 -5.10 7.11 -33.73
N GLY A 14 -4.96 8.44 -33.69
CA GLY A 14 -3.69 9.07 -33.32
C GLY A 14 -3.29 8.79 -31.87
N PHE A 15 -4.25 8.62 -30.95
CA PHE A 15 -3.95 8.18 -29.58
C PHE A 15 -3.49 6.71 -29.55
N CYS A 16 -4.12 5.84 -30.35
CA CYS A 16 -3.68 4.45 -30.48
C CYS A 16 -2.27 4.37 -31.10
N GLU A 17 -1.97 5.18 -32.13
CA GLU A 17 -0.62 5.30 -32.70
C GLU A 17 0.41 5.71 -31.65
N LEU A 18 0.09 6.69 -30.79
CA LEU A 18 0.95 7.10 -29.68
C LEU A 18 1.21 5.96 -28.71
N VAL A 19 0.22 5.11 -28.41
CA VAL A 19 0.41 3.92 -27.58
C VAL A 19 1.39 2.94 -28.25
N LEU A 20 1.31 2.76 -29.57
CA LEU A 20 2.13 1.82 -30.32
C LEU A 20 3.53 2.33 -30.69
N GLU A 21 3.82 3.62 -30.52
CA GLU A 21 5.00 4.32 -31.05
C GLU A 21 6.36 3.67 -30.71
N GLU A 22 6.48 3.04 -29.53
CA GLU A 22 7.73 2.35 -29.13
C GLU A 22 7.64 0.82 -29.25
N THR A 23 6.86 0.34 -30.19
CA THR A 23 6.69 -1.10 -30.45
C THR A 23 7.06 -1.43 -31.89
N ASP A 24 7.15 -2.71 -32.21
CA ASP A 24 7.34 -3.21 -33.57
C ASP A 24 6.11 -2.94 -34.48
N TYR A 25 5.06 -2.40 -33.91
CA TYR A 25 3.81 -2.02 -34.58
C TYR A 25 3.73 -0.52 -34.90
N ALA A 26 4.74 0.27 -34.54
CA ALA A 26 4.79 1.69 -34.82
C ALA A 26 4.58 1.98 -36.30
N HIS A 27 3.70 2.96 -36.58
CA HIS A 27 3.36 3.40 -37.95
C HIS A 27 2.73 2.33 -38.88
N LYS A 28 2.34 1.16 -38.37
CA LYS A 28 1.63 0.15 -39.12
C LYS A 28 0.12 0.42 -39.10
N PRO A 29 -0.59 0.18 -40.23
CA PRO A 29 -2.05 0.25 -40.23
C PRO A 29 -2.63 -0.77 -39.24
N PHE A 30 -3.60 -0.34 -38.46
CA PHE A 30 -4.28 -1.18 -37.48
C PHE A 30 -5.80 -0.97 -37.55
N ARG A 31 -6.51 -1.94 -37.00
CA ARG A 31 -7.96 -1.86 -36.74
C ARG A 31 -8.24 -2.39 -35.34
N VAL A 32 -9.01 -1.67 -34.53
CA VAL A 32 -9.48 -2.17 -33.25
C VAL A 32 -10.54 -3.22 -33.49
N LEU A 33 -10.32 -4.44 -32.99
CA LEU A 33 -11.26 -5.55 -33.07
C LEU A 33 -12.13 -5.67 -31.85
N ASP A 34 -11.53 -5.51 -30.66
CA ASP A 34 -12.21 -5.61 -29.38
C ASP A 34 -11.50 -4.77 -28.32
N ALA A 35 -12.26 -4.33 -27.31
CA ALA A 35 -11.74 -3.54 -26.20
C ALA A 35 -12.57 -3.81 -24.93
N GLN A 36 -11.93 -4.25 -23.85
CA GLN A 36 -12.57 -4.68 -22.61
C GLN A 36 -11.93 -4.04 -21.39
N LEU A 37 -12.76 -3.62 -20.43
CA LEU A 37 -12.35 -3.27 -19.08
C LEU A 37 -12.38 -4.52 -18.21
N SER A 38 -11.44 -4.62 -17.24
CA SER A 38 -11.45 -5.62 -16.16
C SER A 38 -11.59 -7.07 -16.65
N ARG A 39 -10.90 -7.42 -17.76
CA ARG A 39 -10.92 -8.81 -18.25
C ARG A 39 -10.23 -9.72 -17.26
N THR A 40 -10.97 -10.71 -16.76
CA THR A 40 -10.53 -11.66 -15.72
C THR A 40 -10.13 -13.01 -16.33
N GLU A 41 -9.01 -13.57 -15.84
CA GLU A 41 -8.59 -14.95 -16.10
C GLU A 41 -8.55 -15.72 -14.79
N ILE A 42 -9.08 -16.96 -14.79
CA ILE A 42 -9.12 -17.83 -13.61
C ILE A 42 -7.70 -18.01 -13.07
N ASP A 43 -7.52 -17.83 -11.76
CA ASP A 43 -6.26 -17.93 -11.01
C ASP A 43 -5.16 -16.90 -11.38
N LEU A 44 -5.37 -16.07 -12.40
CA LEU A 44 -4.39 -15.06 -12.82
C LEU A 44 -4.82 -13.62 -12.52
N GLY A 45 -6.08 -13.41 -12.06
CA GLY A 45 -6.64 -12.10 -11.78
C GLY A 45 -7.09 -11.36 -13.04
N GLU A 46 -7.24 -10.03 -12.96
CA GLU A 46 -7.76 -9.21 -14.07
C GLU A 46 -6.68 -8.33 -14.70
N SER A 47 -6.92 -7.92 -15.93
CA SER A 47 -6.22 -6.84 -16.63
C SER A 47 -7.12 -5.62 -16.61
N ASP A 48 -6.60 -4.45 -16.21
CA ASP A 48 -7.41 -3.22 -16.13
C ASP A 48 -8.02 -2.91 -17.51
N LEU A 49 -7.20 -2.98 -18.58
CA LEU A 49 -7.68 -2.90 -19.96
C LEU A 49 -7.08 -4.02 -20.81
N THR A 50 -7.89 -4.54 -21.73
CA THR A 50 -7.46 -5.44 -22.79
C THR A 50 -8.00 -4.91 -24.13
N VAL A 51 -7.11 -4.64 -25.07
CA VAL A 51 -7.48 -4.21 -26.42
C VAL A 51 -6.91 -5.20 -27.42
N ILE A 52 -7.71 -5.60 -28.40
CA ILE A 52 -7.28 -6.48 -29.48
C ILE A 52 -7.26 -5.68 -30.78
N LEU A 53 -6.09 -5.58 -31.38
CA LEU A 53 -5.88 -4.92 -32.66
C LEU A 53 -5.63 -5.95 -33.76
N GLU A 54 -6.09 -5.66 -34.98
CA GLU A 54 -5.60 -6.33 -36.18
C GLU A 54 -4.49 -5.47 -36.78
N ILE A 55 -3.31 -6.05 -36.93
CA ILE A 55 -2.14 -5.40 -37.54
C ILE A 55 -1.48 -6.41 -38.48
N GLU A 56 -1.37 -6.07 -39.76
CA GLU A 56 -0.77 -6.96 -40.78
C GLU A 56 -1.41 -8.36 -40.84
N GLY A 57 -2.72 -8.45 -40.60
CA GLY A 57 -3.48 -9.71 -40.62
C GLY A 57 -3.33 -10.56 -39.33
N LYS A 58 -2.60 -10.09 -38.33
CA LYS A 58 -2.47 -10.72 -37.03
C LYS A 58 -3.32 -10.01 -35.99
N ARG A 59 -3.85 -10.76 -35.02
CA ARG A 59 -4.48 -10.22 -33.82
C ARG A 59 -3.42 -9.97 -32.75
N VAL A 60 -3.32 -8.72 -32.31
CA VAL A 60 -2.35 -8.28 -31.30
C VAL A 60 -3.09 -7.85 -30.04
N GLY A 61 -2.86 -8.54 -28.94
CA GLY A 61 -3.41 -8.20 -27.63
C GLY A 61 -2.57 -7.14 -26.92
N LEU A 62 -3.17 -6.00 -26.58
CA LEU A 62 -2.57 -5.02 -25.67
C LEU A 62 -3.15 -5.25 -24.28
N LEU A 63 -2.35 -5.73 -23.34
CA LEU A 63 -2.73 -5.91 -21.95
C LEU A 63 -2.15 -4.75 -21.13
N ILE A 64 -3.01 -3.93 -20.56
CA ILE A 64 -2.62 -2.67 -19.95
C ILE A 64 -2.98 -2.67 -18.48
N GLU A 65 -2.00 -2.37 -17.64
CA GLU A 65 -2.14 -2.04 -16.22
C GLU A 65 -2.17 -0.52 -16.07
N ASP A 66 -3.15 0.01 -15.33
CA ASP A 66 -3.32 1.43 -15.05
C ASP A 66 -3.05 1.75 -13.58
N LYS A 67 -2.12 2.64 -13.31
CA LYS A 67 -1.72 3.01 -11.93
C LYS A 67 -1.60 4.50 -11.75
N ILE A 68 -2.23 5.02 -10.69
CA ILE A 68 -2.05 6.43 -10.27
C ILE A 68 -1.09 6.51 -9.08
N ASP A 69 -1.48 5.89 -7.95
CA ASP A 69 -0.79 6.00 -6.65
C ASP A 69 -0.89 4.71 -5.81
N ALA A 70 -1.55 3.67 -6.33
CA ALA A 70 -1.70 2.39 -5.65
C ALA A 70 -0.35 1.66 -5.52
N ILE A 71 -0.16 0.94 -4.41
CA ILE A 71 1.03 0.11 -4.22
C ILE A 71 1.06 -0.98 -5.29
N ALA A 72 2.22 -1.14 -5.96
CA ALA A 72 2.39 -2.24 -6.90
C ALA A 72 2.37 -3.58 -6.16
N MET A 73 1.53 -4.49 -6.65
CA MET A 73 1.44 -5.83 -6.09
C MET A 73 2.63 -6.68 -6.55
N PRO A 74 3.23 -7.50 -5.67
CA PRO A 74 4.27 -8.45 -6.06
C PRO A 74 3.78 -9.36 -7.19
N ASP A 75 4.68 -9.67 -8.14
CA ASP A 75 4.44 -10.57 -9.27
C ASP A 75 3.27 -10.16 -10.19
N GLN A 76 2.88 -8.88 -10.18
CA GLN A 76 1.77 -8.41 -11.02
C GLN A 76 2.13 -8.48 -12.49
N TYR A 77 3.34 -8.07 -12.86
CA TYR A 77 3.84 -8.17 -14.24
C TYR A 77 3.88 -9.62 -14.73
N GLU A 78 4.36 -10.55 -13.90
CA GLU A 78 4.41 -11.98 -14.24
C GLU A 78 3.01 -12.56 -14.51
N ARG A 79 1.99 -12.10 -13.76
CA ARG A 79 0.60 -12.49 -14.04
C ARG A 79 0.10 -11.95 -15.38
N TYR A 80 0.48 -10.72 -15.76
CA TYR A 80 0.17 -10.17 -17.08
C TYR A 80 0.80 -10.99 -18.21
N LEU A 81 2.06 -11.40 -18.09
CA LEU A 81 2.72 -12.28 -19.05
C LEU A 81 2.02 -13.64 -19.18
N LYS A 82 1.58 -14.22 -18.06
CA LYS A 82 0.83 -15.47 -18.09
C LYS A 82 -0.52 -15.31 -18.79
N ARG A 83 -1.28 -14.23 -18.49
CA ARG A 83 -2.54 -13.94 -19.19
C ARG A 83 -2.34 -13.76 -20.70
N GLY A 84 -1.27 -13.07 -21.10
CA GLY A 84 -0.92 -12.93 -22.52
C GLY A 84 -0.71 -14.26 -23.22
N LYS A 85 0.00 -15.20 -22.57
CA LYS A 85 0.22 -16.56 -23.11
C LYS A 85 -1.07 -17.38 -23.17
N VAL A 86 -1.90 -17.30 -22.13
CA VAL A 86 -3.22 -17.96 -22.10
C VAL A 86 -4.11 -17.47 -23.23
N GLY A 87 -4.09 -16.18 -23.56
CA GLY A 87 -4.84 -15.64 -24.68
C GLY A 87 -4.36 -16.16 -26.04
N ILE A 88 -3.04 -16.41 -26.22
CA ILE A 88 -2.54 -17.09 -27.42
C ILE A 88 -3.06 -18.52 -27.48
N GLU A 89 -2.98 -19.27 -26.38
CA GLU A 89 -3.44 -20.67 -26.29
C GLU A 89 -4.95 -20.80 -26.57
N LYS A 90 -5.75 -19.81 -26.12
CA LYS A 90 -7.21 -19.74 -26.39
C LYS A 90 -7.54 -19.25 -27.79
N GLY A 91 -6.56 -18.72 -28.53
CA GLY A 91 -6.76 -18.11 -29.83
C GLY A 91 -7.42 -16.74 -29.78
N ASP A 92 -7.34 -16.02 -28.67
CA ASP A 92 -7.87 -14.65 -28.55
C ASP A 92 -7.03 -13.66 -29.37
N TRP A 93 -5.71 -13.85 -29.40
CA TRP A 93 -4.72 -13.12 -30.19
C TRP A 93 -3.55 -14.02 -30.60
N ASP A 94 -2.81 -13.55 -31.61
CA ASP A 94 -1.63 -14.25 -32.15
C ASP A 94 -0.33 -13.80 -31.46
N GLU A 95 -0.30 -12.52 -31.06
CA GLU A 95 0.81 -11.88 -30.37
C GLU A 95 0.24 -10.97 -29.27
N PHE A 96 1.07 -10.62 -28.28
CA PHE A 96 0.65 -9.66 -27.23
C PHE A 96 1.80 -8.79 -26.75
N THR A 97 1.45 -7.65 -26.18
CA THR A 97 2.37 -6.80 -25.44
C THR A 97 1.73 -6.33 -24.14
N VAL A 98 2.55 -6.10 -23.12
CA VAL A 98 2.11 -5.70 -21.79
C VAL A 98 2.58 -4.30 -21.48
N TYR A 99 1.65 -3.44 -21.14
CA TYR A 99 1.90 -2.04 -20.79
C TYR A 99 1.65 -1.77 -19.32
N ILE A 100 2.35 -0.75 -18.82
CA ILE A 100 1.92 0.01 -17.65
C ILE A 100 1.67 1.47 -18.09
N PHE A 101 0.50 1.99 -17.77
CA PHE A 101 0.15 3.41 -17.89
C PHE A 101 0.16 4.02 -16.50
N CYS A 102 1.03 4.98 -16.26
CA CYS A 102 1.11 5.62 -14.95
C CYS A 102 1.84 6.98 -15.04
N PRO A 103 1.69 7.85 -14.03
CA PRO A 103 2.52 9.06 -13.94
C PRO A 103 4.01 8.74 -13.91
N GLN A 104 4.83 9.58 -14.55
CA GLN A 104 6.29 9.45 -14.61
C GLN A 104 6.90 9.28 -13.22
N LYS A 105 6.40 10.01 -12.22
CA LYS A 105 6.86 9.90 -10.83
C LYS A 105 6.64 8.51 -10.26
N TYR A 106 5.47 7.91 -10.53
CA TYR A 106 5.17 6.55 -10.10
C TYR A 106 6.15 5.54 -10.70
N TYR A 107 6.36 5.62 -12.02
CA TYR A 107 7.30 4.74 -12.72
C TYR A 107 8.72 4.83 -12.16
N CYS A 108 9.21 6.06 -11.96
CA CYS A 108 10.57 6.29 -11.43
C CYS A 108 10.77 5.74 -10.02
N ALA A 109 9.72 5.84 -9.18
CA ALA A 109 9.77 5.45 -7.78
C ALA A 109 9.54 3.94 -7.52
N ASN A 110 9.05 3.19 -8.52
CA ASN A 110 8.55 1.84 -8.33
C ASN A 110 9.32 0.80 -9.17
N SER A 111 10.02 -0.11 -8.50
CA SER A 111 10.79 -1.17 -9.16
C SER A 111 9.89 -2.18 -9.91
N GLU A 112 8.69 -2.47 -9.41
CA GLU A 112 7.74 -3.37 -10.08
C GLU A 112 7.23 -2.76 -11.39
N ALA A 113 6.97 -1.45 -11.42
CA ALA A 113 6.56 -0.76 -12.64
C ALA A 113 7.62 -0.86 -13.76
N LYS A 114 8.90 -0.86 -13.38
CA LYS A 114 10.02 -0.95 -14.33
C LYS A 114 10.21 -2.32 -14.97
N LYS A 115 9.50 -3.36 -14.50
CA LYS A 115 9.53 -4.70 -15.11
C LYS A 115 8.68 -4.78 -16.37
N TYR A 116 7.69 -3.88 -16.54
CA TYR A 116 6.76 -3.94 -17.66
C TYR A 116 7.49 -3.75 -19.00
N MET A 117 7.08 -4.52 -20.01
CA MET A 117 7.66 -4.49 -21.35
C MET A 117 7.58 -3.09 -21.97
N ARG A 118 6.48 -2.41 -21.72
CA ARG A 118 6.21 -1.07 -22.26
C ARG A 118 5.66 -0.16 -21.16
N PHE A 119 6.07 1.09 -21.21
CA PHE A 119 5.62 2.15 -20.33
C PHE A 119 5.10 3.33 -21.14
N ARG A 120 3.96 3.88 -20.71
CA ARG A 120 3.47 5.17 -21.21
C ARG A 120 3.13 6.07 -20.04
N SER A 121 3.68 7.28 -20.05
CA SER A 121 3.40 8.22 -18.98
C SER A 121 2.09 8.97 -19.19
N TYR A 122 1.42 9.29 -18.10
CA TYR A 122 0.26 10.18 -18.15
C TYR A 122 0.63 11.57 -18.68
N GLU A 123 1.85 12.00 -18.43
CA GLU A 123 2.40 13.25 -18.94
C GLU A 123 2.42 13.25 -20.48
N THR A 124 2.87 12.16 -21.12
CA THR A 124 2.85 11.99 -22.58
C THR A 124 1.43 12.04 -23.15
N PHE A 125 0.49 11.35 -22.49
CA PHE A 125 -0.92 11.39 -22.91
C PHE A 125 -1.53 12.78 -22.74
N LYS A 126 -1.21 13.47 -21.65
CA LYS A 126 -1.64 14.85 -21.42
C LYS A 126 -1.15 15.79 -22.52
N GLU A 127 0.12 15.73 -22.87
CA GLU A 127 0.71 16.54 -23.95
C GLU A 127 0.04 16.28 -25.31
N TYR A 128 -0.32 15.03 -25.59
CA TYR A 128 -1.06 14.67 -26.79
C TYR A 128 -2.42 15.38 -26.84
N PHE A 129 -3.21 15.32 -25.76
CA PHE A 129 -4.52 15.97 -25.70
C PHE A 129 -4.42 17.50 -25.66
N ASP A 130 -3.40 18.07 -25.02
CA ASP A 130 -3.17 19.53 -25.03
C ASP A 130 -2.95 20.07 -26.45
N LYS A 131 -2.34 19.29 -27.34
CA LYS A 131 -2.09 19.70 -28.75
C LYS A 131 -3.32 19.65 -29.63
N LYS A 132 -4.38 18.90 -29.30
CA LYS A 132 -5.56 18.73 -30.13
C LYS A 132 -6.50 19.94 -30.14
N GLY A 133 -6.61 20.68 -29.09
CA GLY A 133 -7.34 21.93 -28.98
C GLY A 133 -8.87 21.83 -28.94
N ASP A 134 -9.46 20.64 -29.03
CA ASP A 134 -10.91 20.43 -28.90
C ASP A 134 -11.34 20.27 -27.43
N ILE A 135 -12.64 20.46 -27.16
CA ILE A 135 -13.21 20.44 -25.81
C ILE A 135 -12.99 19.08 -25.12
N LEU A 136 -13.18 17.98 -25.83
CA LEU A 136 -13.05 16.64 -25.25
C LEU A 136 -11.59 16.35 -24.87
N SER A 137 -10.65 16.72 -25.73
CA SER A 137 -9.22 16.62 -25.44
C SER A 137 -8.81 17.50 -24.25
N HIS A 138 -9.39 18.71 -24.13
CA HIS A 138 -9.16 19.56 -22.97
C HIS A 138 -9.65 18.89 -21.67
N VAL A 139 -10.84 18.27 -21.65
CA VAL A 139 -11.36 17.54 -20.49
C VAL A 139 -10.45 16.36 -20.13
N ARG A 140 -10.02 15.57 -21.11
CA ARG A 140 -9.09 14.43 -20.92
C ARG A 140 -7.73 14.90 -20.34
N SER A 141 -7.18 15.99 -20.88
CA SER A 141 -5.96 16.60 -20.36
C SER A 141 -6.10 17.03 -18.89
N GLN A 142 -7.23 17.65 -18.51
CA GLN A 142 -7.50 18.04 -17.12
C GLN A 142 -7.59 16.84 -16.20
N GLN A 143 -8.25 15.74 -16.61
CA GLN A 143 -8.33 14.51 -15.83
C GLN A 143 -6.93 13.89 -15.58
N LEU A 144 -6.09 13.85 -16.62
CA LEU A 144 -4.70 13.41 -16.52
C LEU A 144 -3.88 14.30 -15.57
N ALA A 145 -4.04 15.63 -15.67
CA ALA A 145 -3.40 16.58 -14.76
C ALA A 145 -3.76 16.35 -13.29
N GLN A 146 -5.04 16.03 -13.02
CA GLN A 146 -5.50 15.69 -11.68
C GLN A 146 -4.88 14.37 -11.19
N ALA A 147 -4.83 13.35 -12.03
CA ALA A 147 -4.21 12.06 -11.70
C ALA A 147 -2.70 12.19 -11.43
N ILE A 148 -1.98 12.94 -12.27
CA ILE A 148 -0.55 13.27 -12.07
C ILE A 148 -0.34 14.03 -10.75
N THR A 149 -1.23 14.98 -10.44
CA THR A 149 -1.17 15.74 -9.19
C THR A 149 -1.45 14.85 -7.98
N LYS A 150 -2.41 13.90 -8.09
CA LYS A 150 -2.71 12.92 -7.06
C LYS A 150 -1.49 12.04 -6.78
N ALA A 151 -0.81 11.54 -7.79
CA ALA A 151 0.41 10.75 -7.66
C ALA A 151 1.59 11.52 -6.99
N LYS A 152 1.57 12.85 -7.04
CA LYS A 152 2.58 13.71 -6.38
C LYS A 152 2.30 13.94 -4.90
N LYS A 153 1.05 13.77 -4.46
CA LYS A 153 0.67 13.93 -3.05
C LYS A 153 0.96 12.64 -2.29
N PRO A 154 1.37 12.72 -1.01
CA PRO A 154 1.36 11.54 -0.17
C PRO A 154 -0.08 10.98 -0.11
N PRO A 155 -0.26 9.66 0.12
CA PRO A 155 -1.58 9.07 0.26
C PRO A 155 -2.42 9.91 1.22
N GLN A 156 -3.57 10.39 0.79
CA GLN A 156 -4.48 11.11 1.70
C GLN A 156 -5.04 10.05 2.66
N VAL A 157 -4.69 10.18 3.93
CA VAL A 157 -5.40 9.46 4.99
C VAL A 157 -6.81 10.05 5.04
N ASN A 158 -7.82 9.24 4.71
CA ASN A 158 -9.21 9.63 4.95
C ASN A 158 -9.38 9.86 6.44
N VAL A 159 -9.49 11.13 6.83
CA VAL A 159 -9.69 11.51 8.24
C VAL A 159 -11.12 11.15 8.62
N ASP A 160 -11.27 10.14 9.46
CA ASP A 160 -12.53 9.82 10.11
C ASP A 160 -12.73 10.82 11.25
N GLN A 161 -13.74 11.67 11.12
CA GLN A 161 -14.00 12.73 12.11
C GLN A 161 -14.32 12.15 13.50
N ASN A 162 -15.05 11.03 13.57
CA ASN A 162 -15.39 10.38 14.83
C ASN A 162 -14.13 9.77 15.48
N ALA A 163 -13.33 9.04 14.70
CA ALA A 163 -12.07 8.50 15.17
C ALA A 163 -11.10 9.62 15.60
N ASN A 164 -11.04 10.72 14.85
CA ASN A 164 -10.21 11.86 15.23
C ASN A 164 -10.67 12.53 16.54
N ALA A 165 -11.99 12.68 16.75
CA ALA A 165 -12.54 13.18 18.00
C ALA A 165 -12.22 12.21 19.17
N PHE A 166 -12.38 10.89 18.94
CA PHE A 166 -12.02 9.86 19.91
C PHE A 166 -10.56 9.96 20.33
N PHE A 167 -9.63 10.00 19.36
CA PHE A 167 -8.21 10.01 19.67
C PHE A 167 -7.71 11.31 20.30
N ARG A 168 -8.40 12.43 20.08
CA ARG A 168 -8.13 13.69 20.84
C ARG A 168 -8.42 13.49 22.32
N GLN A 169 -9.56 12.90 22.67
CA GLN A 169 -9.94 12.63 24.06
C GLN A 169 -9.09 11.53 24.68
N TYR A 170 -8.74 10.50 23.88
CA TYR A 170 -7.80 9.47 24.28
C TYR A 170 -6.42 10.05 24.65
N LEU A 171 -5.88 10.98 23.84
CA LEU A 171 -4.63 11.69 24.13
C LEU A 171 -4.74 12.54 25.39
N GLN A 172 -5.88 13.22 25.59
CA GLN A 172 -6.12 14.00 26.81
C GLN A 172 -6.14 13.11 28.06
N PHE A 173 -6.85 11.99 28.00
CA PHE A 173 -6.88 10.99 29.06
C PHE A 173 -5.48 10.41 29.33
N GLN A 174 -4.72 10.09 28.29
CA GLN A 174 -3.35 9.61 28.42
C GLN A 174 -2.45 10.63 29.13
N LYS A 175 -2.52 11.92 28.74
CA LYS A 175 -1.71 12.97 29.38
C LYS A 175 -2.07 13.19 30.85
N GLU A 176 -3.34 13.03 31.21
CA GLU A 176 -3.81 13.19 32.59
C GLU A 176 -3.35 12.03 33.49
N TYR A 177 -3.48 10.78 33.01
CA TYR A 177 -3.25 9.60 33.85
C TYR A 177 -1.89 8.92 33.62
N TYR A 178 -1.27 9.14 32.44
CA TYR A 178 0.01 8.52 32.04
C TYR A 178 0.93 9.56 31.38
N PRO A 179 1.34 10.60 32.11
CA PRO A 179 2.09 11.74 31.56
C PRO A 179 3.49 11.38 31.07
N SER A 180 4.04 10.24 31.49
CA SER A 180 5.35 9.73 31.06
C SER A 180 5.34 9.14 29.66
N LEU A 181 4.15 8.83 29.09
CA LEU A 181 4.01 8.29 27.75
C LEU A 181 4.09 9.41 26.70
N ASP A 182 4.94 9.21 25.69
CA ASP A 182 5.07 10.11 24.55
C ASP A 182 4.35 9.52 23.32
N MET A 183 3.11 9.96 23.11
CA MET A 183 2.29 9.55 21.97
C MET A 183 2.51 10.49 20.78
N ARG A 184 2.92 9.95 19.63
CA ARG A 184 2.94 10.71 18.39
C ARG A 184 1.53 11.00 17.91
N THR A 185 1.28 12.26 17.56
CA THR A 185 -0.01 12.69 17.01
C THR A 185 0.08 12.80 15.49
N SER A 186 -0.92 12.30 14.78
CA SER A 186 -1.07 12.46 13.33
C SER A 186 -2.55 12.57 12.97
N ALA A 187 -2.83 12.90 11.72
CA ALA A 187 -4.20 12.78 11.19
C ALA A 187 -4.64 11.32 11.30
N THR A 188 -5.80 11.08 11.89
CA THR A 188 -6.26 9.76 12.27
C THR A 188 -7.40 9.29 11.37
N SER A 189 -7.30 8.03 10.95
CA SER A 189 -8.41 7.26 10.39
C SER A 189 -8.90 6.27 11.45
N SER A 190 -10.04 5.64 11.24
CA SER A 190 -10.53 4.57 12.14
C SER A 190 -9.55 3.40 12.27
N GLY A 191 -8.70 3.17 11.28
CA GLY A 191 -7.63 2.16 11.31
C GLY A 191 -6.29 2.64 11.87
N TRP A 192 -6.21 3.87 12.41
CA TRP A 192 -4.95 4.38 12.98
C TRP A 192 -4.65 3.74 14.34
N TRP A 193 -3.39 3.43 14.58
CA TRP A 193 -2.91 2.91 15.85
C TRP A 193 -2.10 3.99 16.59
N PRO A 194 -2.47 4.37 17.83
CA PRO A 194 -1.64 5.21 18.68
C PRO A 194 -0.21 4.68 18.73
N HIS A 195 0.75 5.56 18.44
CA HIS A 195 2.16 5.24 18.36
C HIS A 195 2.91 5.92 19.50
N TYR A 196 3.64 5.15 20.27
CA TYR A 196 4.41 5.63 21.42
C TYR A 196 5.91 5.51 21.17
N VAL A 197 6.65 6.54 21.60
CA VAL A 197 8.08 6.63 21.43
C VAL A 197 8.78 5.90 22.58
N THR A 198 9.86 5.18 22.25
CA THR A 198 10.74 4.54 23.24
C THR A 198 12.18 5.03 23.08
N ARG A 199 13.01 4.89 24.13
CA ARG A 199 14.44 5.16 24.06
C ARG A 199 15.21 4.09 23.27
N LEU A 200 14.58 2.97 23.00
CA LEU A 200 15.15 1.89 22.22
C LEU A 200 14.99 2.18 20.74
N GLY A 201 15.94 2.86 20.13
CA GLY A 201 15.88 3.24 18.71
C GLY A 201 15.50 2.06 17.80
N ASP A 202 14.80 2.31 16.70
CA ASP A 202 14.26 1.33 15.74
C ASP A 202 13.24 0.36 16.32
N THR A 203 12.59 0.67 17.45
CA THR A 203 11.46 -0.07 17.97
C THR A 203 10.25 0.84 18.12
N TYR A 204 9.06 0.27 17.99
CA TYR A 204 7.82 1.02 18.00
C TYR A 204 6.81 0.33 18.89
N ILE A 205 6.09 1.10 19.71
CA ILE A 205 4.93 0.62 20.44
C ILE A 205 3.68 1.14 19.74
N TYR A 206 2.78 0.22 19.40
CA TYR A 206 1.46 0.53 18.87
C TYR A 206 0.36 -0.02 19.76
N HIS A 207 -0.66 0.78 20.00
CA HIS A 207 -1.92 0.32 20.55
C HIS A 207 -2.87 0.03 19.38
N GLN A 208 -3.07 -1.24 19.08
CA GLN A 208 -4.00 -1.73 18.07
C GLN A 208 -5.41 -1.74 18.68
N THR A 209 -6.04 -0.58 18.69
CA THR A 209 -7.26 -0.31 19.46
C THR A 209 -8.44 -1.23 19.12
N GLN A 210 -8.65 -1.51 17.83
CA GLN A 210 -9.76 -2.35 17.37
C GLN A 210 -9.45 -3.85 17.47
N GLU A 211 -8.18 -4.21 17.33
CA GLU A 211 -7.70 -5.59 17.46
C GLU A 211 -7.60 -6.03 18.91
N GLY A 212 -7.49 -5.08 19.84
CA GLY A 212 -7.38 -5.33 21.28
C GLY A 212 -6.01 -5.85 21.67
N SER A 213 -4.95 -5.19 21.20
CA SER A 213 -3.59 -5.53 21.60
C SER A 213 -2.67 -4.31 21.66
N VAL A 214 -1.69 -4.36 22.55
CA VAL A 214 -0.55 -3.44 22.57
C VAL A 214 0.68 -4.23 22.16
N ILE A 215 1.45 -3.71 21.21
CA ILE A 215 2.60 -4.40 20.62
C ILE A 215 3.86 -3.54 20.66
N LEU A 216 4.99 -4.14 21.04
CA LEU A 216 6.33 -3.57 20.86
C LEU A 216 7.00 -4.28 19.69
N ILE A 217 7.23 -3.59 18.59
CA ILE A 217 7.73 -4.14 17.34
C ILE A 217 9.24 -3.99 17.22
N PHE A 218 9.88 -5.07 16.75
CA PHE A 218 11.28 -5.13 16.34
C PHE A 218 11.35 -5.33 14.83
N PRO A 219 11.59 -4.25 14.05
CA PRO A 219 11.57 -4.31 12.60
C PRO A 219 12.66 -5.22 12.01
N ASN A 220 12.31 -5.96 10.96
CA ASN A 220 13.23 -6.83 10.20
C ASN A 220 13.97 -7.89 11.03
N ALA A 221 13.42 -8.30 12.17
CA ALA A 221 14.07 -9.18 13.14
C ALA A 221 13.50 -10.62 13.14
N LYS A 222 12.89 -11.07 12.05
CA LYS A 222 12.21 -12.39 11.97
C LYS A 222 13.10 -13.57 12.35
N ALA A 223 14.41 -13.50 12.07
CA ALA A 223 15.38 -14.54 12.41
C ALA A 223 15.60 -14.72 13.94
N HIS A 224 15.19 -13.73 14.74
CA HIS A 224 15.42 -13.71 16.19
C HIS A 224 14.19 -14.08 17.02
N MET A 225 13.27 -14.86 16.46
CA MET A 225 12.02 -15.22 17.13
C MET A 225 12.26 -15.99 18.43
N ASP A 226 13.21 -16.90 18.46
CA ASP A 226 13.53 -17.69 19.65
C ASP A 226 14.07 -16.80 20.79
N THR A 227 14.91 -15.82 20.45
CA THR A 227 15.38 -14.80 21.39
C THR A 227 14.21 -14.01 21.98
N LEU A 228 13.24 -13.63 21.14
CA LEU A 228 12.06 -12.89 21.58
C LEU A 228 11.15 -13.75 22.47
N GLN A 229 11.03 -15.06 22.19
CA GLN A 229 10.29 -15.99 23.04
C GLN A 229 10.91 -16.10 24.43
N ASN A 230 12.25 -16.17 24.53
CA ASN A 230 12.96 -16.16 25.80
C ASN A 230 12.73 -14.86 26.59
N ILE A 231 12.74 -13.70 25.89
CA ILE A 231 12.41 -12.41 26.50
C ILE A 231 10.98 -12.40 27.02
N ALA A 232 10.02 -12.89 26.23
CA ALA A 232 8.62 -12.96 26.64
C ALA A 232 8.43 -13.88 27.86
N SER A 233 9.14 -15.01 27.93
CA SER A 233 9.12 -15.91 29.09
C SER A 233 9.66 -15.23 30.34
N TRP A 234 10.81 -14.58 30.21
CA TRP A 234 11.38 -13.81 31.30
C TRP A 234 10.45 -12.68 31.79
N LEU A 235 9.79 -11.96 30.89
CA LEU A 235 8.83 -10.90 31.23
C LEU A 235 7.63 -11.44 32.01
N ARG A 236 7.11 -12.62 31.63
CA ARG A 236 6.01 -13.27 32.38
C ARG A 236 6.39 -13.63 33.79
N GLU A 237 7.62 -14.09 34.00
CA GLU A 237 8.16 -14.44 35.32
C GLU A 237 8.47 -13.19 36.17
N ASN A 238 8.68 -12.03 35.51
CA ASN A 238 9.07 -10.78 36.17
C ASN A 238 7.96 -9.69 36.12
N GLY A 239 6.70 -10.09 36.21
CA GLY A 239 5.60 -9.18 36.50
C GLY A 239 4.74 -8.76 35.27
N LEU A 240 4.96 -9.34 34.09
CA LEU A 240 4.14 -9.11 32.90
C LEU A 240 3.51 -10.42 32.35
N PRO A 241 2.58 -11.05 33.08
CA PRO A 241 2.11 -12.41 32.78
C PRO A 241 1.41 -12.57 31.43
N GLY A 242 0.87 -11.50 30.87
CA GLY A 242 0.14 -11.51 29.57
C GLY A 242 1.00 -11.32 28.33
N VAL A 243 2.32 -11.20 28.45
CA VAL A 243 3.21 -10.94 27.30
C VAL A 243 3.42 -12.19 26.46
N LEU A 244 3.23 -12.05 25.13
CA LEU A 244 3.47 -13.09 24.12
C LEU A 244 4.42 -12.58 23.04
N ALA A 245 5.28 -13.46 22.53
CA ALA A 245 6.06 -13.21 21.33
C ALA A 245 5.25 -13.58 20.07
N LYS A 246 5.17 -12.68 19.10
CA LYS A 246 4.40 -12.87 17.86
C LYS A 246 5.24 -12.53 16.62
N LYS A 247 4.92 -13.19 15.50
CA LYS A 247 5.41 -12.79 14.17
C LYS A 247 4.57 -11.62 13.65
N ALA A 248 5.21 -10.64 13.00
CA ALA A 248 4.59 -9.47 12.39
C ALA A 248 5.20 -9.24 10.99
N GLY A 249 4.85 -10.09 10.02
CA GLY A 249 5.42 -10.09 8.68
C GLY A 249 6.94 -10.36 8.67
N LYS A 250 7.74 -9.37 8.25
CA LYS A 250 9.22 -9.41 8.31
C LYS A 250 9.77 -9.09 9.71
N SER A 251 8.90 -8.63 10.62
CA SER A 251 9.22 -8.21 11.98
C SER A 251 8.75 -9.24 13.01
N ILE A 252 9.13 -9.03 14.26
CA ILE A 252 8.63 -9.74 15.43
C ILE A 252 8.15 -8.74 16.47
N ALA A 253 7.27 -9.14 17.38
CA ALA A 253 6.72 -8.24 18.38
C ALA A 253 6.46 -8.95 19.72
N LEU A 254 6.66 -8.24 20.82
CA LEU A 254 6.03 -8.54 22.11
C LEU A 254 4.61 -7.98 22.08
N SER A 255 3.61 -8.74 22.51
CA SER A 255 2.20 -8.38 22.46
C SER A 255 1.53 -8.64 23.79
N ILE A 256 0.73 -7.69 24.26
CA ILE A 256 -0.18 -7.82 25.41
C ILE A 256 -1.61 -7.68 24.89
N ALA A 257 -2.48 -8.62 25.24
CA ALA A 257 -3.91 -8.52 24.95
C ALA A 257 -4.56 -7.48 25.87
N VAL A 258 -5.40 -6.61 25.29
CA VAL A 258 -6.12 -5.55 25.99
C VAL A 258 -7.57 -5.47 25.49
N PRO A 259 -8.48 -4.77 26.17
CA PRO A 259 -9.81 -4.52 25.67
C PRO A 259 -9.81 -3.85 24.28
N LYS A 260 -10.75 -4.23 23.42
CA LYS A 260 -10.97 -3.56 22.13
C LYS A 260 -11.72 -2.25 22.35
N LEU A 261 -11.25 -1.19 21.68
CA LEU A 261 -11.90 0.12 21.72
C LEU A 261 -12.63 0.38 20.40
N LYS A 262 -13.86 0.87 20.48
CA LYS A 262 -14.68 1.24 19.33
C LYS A 262 -14.45 2.72 18.98
N VAL A 263 -13.38 3.00 18.27
CA VAL A 263 -12.91 4.37 17.99
C VAL A 263 -13.84 5.20 17.11
N THR A 264 -14.86 4.60 16.49
CA THR A 264 -15.89 5.29 15.69
C THR A 264 -17.11 5.69 16.53
N GLU A 265 -17.20 5.23 17.78
CA GLU A 265 -18.19 5.63 18.75
C GLU A 265 -17.71 6.81 19.62
N PRO A 266 -18.61 7.58 20.26
CA PRO A 266 -18.21 8.62 21.20
C PRO A 266 -17.30 8.09 22.32
N PHE A 267 -16.26 8.84 22.65
CA PHE A 267 -15.26 8.43 23.66
C PHE A 267 -15.88 8.13 25.02
N GLU A 268 -16.95 8.85 25.39
CA GLU A 268 -17.71 8.73 26.64
C GLU A 268 -18.36 7.34 26.79
N HIS A 269 -18.57 6.62 25.69
CA HIS A 269 -19.08 5.25 25.71
C HIS A 269 -18.00 4.22 26.08
N THR A 270 -16.74 4.63 26.12
CA THR A 270 -15.63 3.73 26.46
C THR A 270 -15.43 3.70 27.98
N SER A 271 -15.37 2.50 28.53
CA SER A 271 -15.11 2.30 29.96
C SER A 271 -13.73 2.87 30.36
N LYS A 272 -13.69 3.64 31.45
CA LYS A 272 -12.43 4.13 32.02
C LYS A 272 -11.50 2.99 32.46
N SER A 273 -12.06 1.86 32.91
CA SER A 273 -11.28 0.67 33.24
C SER A 273 -10.60 0.07 32.02
N ASP A 274 -11.28 0.03 30.87
CA ASP A 274 -10.73 -0.49 29.64
C ASP A 274 -9.63 0.42 29.10
N LEU A 275 -9.83 1.76 29.14
CA LEU A 275 -8.80 2.74 28.78
C LEU A 275 -7.55 2.59 29.66
N LYS A 276 -7.72 2.41 30.97
CA LYS A 276 -6.60 2.18 31.89
C LYS A 276 -5.89 0.87 31.58
N ALA A 277 -6.61 -0.24 31.40
CA ALA A 277 -6.01 -1.52 31.03
C ALA A 277 -5.17 -1.45 29.75
N CYS A 278 -5.65 -0.70 28.73
CA CYS A 278 -4.89 -0.44 27.52
C CYS A 278 -3.61 0.37 27.79
N LEU A 279 -3.73 1.46 28.53
CA LEU A 279 -2.58 2.34 28.81
C LEU A 279 -1.60 1.74 29.81
N ASP A 280 -2.03 0.90 30.76
CA ASP A 280 -1.16 0.11 31.62
C ASP A 280 -0.27 -0.82 30.82
N ALA A 281 -0.82 -1.48 29.78
CA ALA A 281 -0.05 -2.32 28.87
C ALA A 281 0.95 -1.51 28.01
N VAL A 282 0.56 -0.30 27.58
CA VAL A 282 1.49 0.62 26.88
C VAL A 282 2.62 1.04 27.81
N GLN A 283 2.28 1.46 29.04
CA GLN A 283 3.27 1.86 30.08
C GLN A 283 4.24 0.72 30.35
N ALA A 284 3.73 -0.49 30.59
CA ALA A 284 4.55 -1.66 30.91
C ALA A 284 5.55 -1.99 29.80
N LEU A 285 5.13 -1.98 28.52
CA LEU A 285 6.04 -2.21 27.39
C LEU A 285 6.99 -1.03 27.18
N THR A 286 6.58 0.20 27.47
CA THR A 286 7.43 1.40 27.41
C THR A 286 8.50 1.36 28.49
N ASP A 287 8.12 1.03 29.71
CA ASP A 287 9.05 0.92 30.83
C ASP A 287 10.07 -0.19 30.57
N PHE A 288 9.62 -1.36 30.11
CA PHE A 288 10.53 -2.41 29.68
C PHE A 288 11.50 -1.92 28.62
N ALA A 289 11.00 -1.32 27.52
CA ALA A 289 11.82 -0.86 26.40
C ALA A 289 12.85 0.22 26.82
N ASN A 290 12.54 0.99 27.86
CA ASN A 290 13.39 2.08 28.35
C ASN A 290 14.40 1.62 29.44
N THR A 291 14.37 0.36 29.87
CA THR A 291 15.32 -0.16 30.88
C THR A 291 16.66 -0.56 30.28
N VAL A 292 17.72 -0.50 31.07
CA VAL A 292 19.05 -0.98 30.68
C VAL A 292 19.03 -2.50 30.42
N ALA A 293 18.21 -3.25 31.15
CA ALA A 293 18.03 -4.69 30.96
C ALA A 293 17.44 -5.02 29.57
N ALA A 294 16.51 -4.21 29.07
CA ALA A 294 15.99 -4.34 27.72
C ALA A 294 17.07 -4.07 26.67
N ALA A 295 17.86 -3.02 26.85
CA ALA A 295 18.97 -2.69 25.94
C ALA A 295 19.97 -3.84 25.82
N HIS A 296 20.36 -4.49 26.92
CA HIS A 296 21.27 -5.64 26.91
C HIS A 296 20.65 -6.89 26.24
N ARG A 297 19.38 -7.22 26.55
CA ARG A 297 18.69 -8.39 26.00
C ARG A 297 18.36 -8.24 24.52
N ILE A 298 18.08 -7.02 24.08
CA ILE A 298 17.70 -6.69 22.69
C ILE A 298 18.94 -6.38 21.83
N CYS A 299 20.09 -6.05 22.41
CA CYS A 299 21.35 -5.94 21.66
C CYS A 299 21.71 -7.23 20.91
N ALA A 300 21.30 -8.40 21.38
CA ALA A 300 21.43 -9.65 20.63
C ALA A 300 20.64 -9.62 19.30
N ILE A 301 19.47 -8.97 19.29
CA ILE A 301 18.62 -8.82 18.09
C ILE A 301 19.21 -7.78 17.12
N LYS A 302 20.02 -6.82 17.58
CA LYS A 302 20.54 -5.71 16.77
C LYS A 302 21.96 -5.92 16.22
N LYS A 303 22.79 -6.74 16.83
CA LYS A 303 24.23 -6.88 16.47
C LYS A 303 24.49 -7.59 15.16
N GLU A 304 23.53 -8.32 14.58
CA GLU A 304 23.71 -9.02 13.30
C GLU A 304 23.27 -8.24 12.05
N LYS A 305 22.79 -7.00 12.20
CA LYS A 305 22.45 -6.15 11.03
C LYS A 305 23.68 -5.60 10.30
N ASN A 306 24.90 -5.74 10.83
CA ASN A 306 26.15 -5.17 10.30
C ASN A 306 27.18 -6.23 9.88
N LYS A 307 26.75 -7.45 9.56
CA LYS A 307 27.61 -8.45 8.91
C LYS A 307 27.09 -8.84 7.53
#